data_e13ce9b098c02e18c0a3dbcbd1354de7
#
_entry.id   e13ce9b098c02e18c0a3dbcbd1354de7
#
_cell.length_a   1.000
_cell.length_b   1.000
_cell.length_c   1.000
_cell.angle_alpha   90.00
_cell.angle_beta   90.00
_cell.angle_gamma   90.00
#
_symmetry.space_group_name_H-M   'P 1'
#
loop_
_entity.id
_entity.type
_entity.pdbx_description
1 polymer ?
#
loop_
_entity_poly.entity_id
_entity_poly.type
_entity_poly.pdbx_seq_one_letter_code
_entity_poly.pdbx_strand_id
1 'polypeptide(L)'
;MTETPGRRRTVLRDLLLVVLTVTTGCADATCFLHLGQAFASVITGNLVLLGLSAAKGTGAIAANSGIALGGYAAGVLAGAPIAREHEQRGPAASLWPVRVTACLTVELAVLAAFSAGWEVTGGRPAGAGRMILLARAGVAMGLQSAAVRRLGQFSTTYLTSTLTGVLAGLVTGARPGGLGRSLGVLAAIAAGAAAGAVISDVAPALLPLLLLTPVTAVIAASWVLRDMGR
;
A
#
# COMPACT_ATOMS: atom_id res chain seq x y z
N MET A 1 -28.61 16.20 14.07
CA MET A 1 -27.40 15.80 14.83
C MET A 1 -26.19 16.29 14.03
N THR A 2 -25.62 17.43 14.43
CA THR A 2 -24.45 18.02 13.77
C THR A 2 -23.19 17.27 14.23
N GLU A 3 -22.57 16.50 13.32
CA GLU A 3 -21.28 15.84 13.60
C GLU A 3 -20.22 16.89 13.94
N THR A 4 -19.49 16.66 15.03
CA THR A 4 -18.40 17.55 15.44
C THR A 4 -17.31 17.58 14.36
N PRO A 5 -16.74 18.76 14.02
CA PRO A 5 -15.74 18.92 12.96
C PRO A 5 -14.54 17.94 13.07
N GLY A 6 -14.13 17.59 14.28
CA GLY A 6 -13.05 16.65 14.53
C GLY A 6 -13.37 15.20 14.09
N ARG A 7 -14.63 14.75 14.24
CA ARG A 7 -15.06 13.41 13.83
C ARG A 7 -15.05 13.27 12.31
N ARG A 8 -15.53 14.28 11.56
CA ARG A 8 -15.51 14.26 10.08
C ARG A 8 -14.09 14.13 9.53
N ARG A 9 -13.12 14.84 10.12
CA ARG A 9 -11.72 14.79 9.71
C ARG A 9 -11.09 13.42 9.94
N THR A 10 -11.37 12.79 11.08
CA THR A 10 -10.89 11.43 11.39
C THR A 10 -11.47 10.42 10.42
N VAL A 11 -12.78 10.49 10.13
CA VAL A 11 -13.44 9.60 9.17
C VAL A 11 -12.85 9.78 7.77
N LEU A 12 -12.61 11.02 7.32
CA LEU A 12 -12.00 11.25 6.00
C LEU A 12 -10.57 10.69 5.92
N ARG A 13 -9.74 10.90 6.95
CA ARG A 13 -8.40 10.30 7.02
C ARG A 13 -8.48 8.76 6.91
N ASP A 14 -9.37 8.15 7.66
CA ASP A 14 -9.54 6.70 7.68
C ASP A 14 -10.02 6.17 6.32
N LEU A 15 -10.90 6.91 5.64
CA LEU A 15 -11.34 6.59 4.27
C LEU A 15 -10.17 6.66 3.26
N LEU A 16 -9.32 7.70 3.35
CA LEU A 16 -8.15 7.81 2.47
C LEU A 16 -7.18 6.64 2.65
N LEU A 17 -7.02 6.14 3.88
CA LEU A 17 -6.21 4.95 4.15
C LEU A 17 -6.83 3.68 3.54
N VAL A 18 -8.15 3.53 3.62
CA VAL A 18 -8.87 2.43 2.95
C VAL A 18 -8.66 2.49 1.44
N VAL A 19 -8.75 3.68 0.83
CA VAL A 19 -8.53 3.87 -0.61
C VAL A 19 -7.10 3.49 -1.02
N LEU A 20 -6.08 3.89 -0.26
CA LEU A 20 -4.68 3.46 -0.52
C LEU A 20 -4.51 1.95 -0.48
N THR A 21 -5.26 1.26 0.37
CA THR A 21 -5.17 -0.21 0.49
C THR A 21 -5.65 -0.94 -0.76
N VAL A 22 -6.51 -0.32 -1.58
CA VAL A 22 -6.90 -0.87 -2.90
C VAL A 22 -5.68 -0.98 -3.82
N THR A 23 -4.85 0.07 -3.89
CA THR A 23 -3.59 0.04 -4.67
C THR A 23 -2.65 -1.05 -4.17
N THR A 24 -2.54 -1.21 -2.85
CA THR A 24 -1.71 -2.26 -2.23
C THR A 24 -2.15 -3.66 -2.68
N GLY A 25 -3.45 -3.97 -2.56
CA GLY A 25 -3.99 -5.26 -3.00
C GLY A 25 -3.79 -5.52 -4.49
N CYS A 26 -4.04 -4.50 -5.33
CA CYS A 26 -3.82 -4.58 -6.77
C CYS A 26 -2.34 -4.86 -7.11
N ALA A 27 -1.40 -4.12 -6.50
CA ALA A 27 0.03 -4.30 -6.71
C ALA A 27 0.50 -5.70 -6.29
N ASP A 28 0.04 -6.18 -5.13
CA ASP A 28 0.39 -7.52 -4.65
C ASP A 28 -0.12 -8.63 -5.57
N ALA A 29 -1.38 -8.56 -6.02
CA ALA A 29 -1.95 -9.53 -6.94
C ALA A 29 -1.20 -9.53 -8.29
N THR A 30 -0.94 -8.36 -8.86
CA THR A 30 -0.21 -8.21 -10.12
C THR A 30 1.21 -8.77 -10.00
N CYS A 31 1.94 -8.45 -8.92
CA CYS A 31 3.29 -8.96 -8.69
C CYS A 31 3.29 -10.48 -8.54
N PHE A 32 2.35 -11.03 -7.80
CA PHE A 32 2.27 -12.47 -7.59
C PHE A 32 1.95 -13.23 -8.88
N LEU A 33 1.00 -12.75 -9.67
CA LEU A 33 0.54 -13.43 -10.87
C LEU A 33 1.50 -13.25 -12.05
N HIS A 34 2.05 -12.05 -12.25
CA HIS A 34 2.76 -11.70 -13.49
C HIS A 34 4.25 -11.39 -13.29
N LEU A 35 4.71 -11.10 -12.06
CA LEU A 35 6.09 -10.67 -11.82
C LEU A 35 6.95 -11.70 -11.06
N GLY A 36 6.45 -12.94 -10.90
CA GLY A 36 7.28 -14.04 -10.44
C GLY A 36 6.99 -14.55 -9.04
N GLN A 37 5.71 -14.58 -8.65
CA GLN A 37 5.21 -15.18 -7.42
C GLN A 37 5.77 -14.53 -6.14
N ALA A 38 6.03 -13.22 -6.20
CA ALA A 38 6.43 -12.42 -5.06
C ALA A 38 5.42 -11.29 -4.83
N PHE A 39 5.31 -10.80 -3.61
CA PHE A 39 4.41 -9.71 -3.24
C PHE A 39 5.16 -8.38 -3.19
N ALA A 40 4.50 -7.30 -3.56
CA ALA A 40 5.08 -5.95 -3.45
C ALA A 40 5.10 -5.45 -2.00
N SER A 41 4.07 -5.77 -1.21
CA SER A 41 3.87 -5.25 0.16
C SER A 41 3.88 -6.32 1.25
N VAL A 42 3.54 -7.58 0.95
CA VAL A 42 3.47 -8.68 1.93
C VAL A 42 4.86 -9.25 2.22
N ILE A 43 5.66 -8.49 2.96
CA ILE A 43 7.07 -8.77 3.23
C ILE A 43 7.28 -10.08 3.96
N THR A 44 6.44 -10.40 4.96
CA THR A 44 6.49 -11.68 5.68
C THR A 44 6.21 -12.86 4.76
N GLY A 45 5.31 -12.71 3.78
CA GLY A 45 5.08 -13.70 2.74
C GLY A 45 6.32 -13.94 1.88
N ASN A 46 6.99 -12.87 1.46
CA ASN A 46 8.25 -12.98 0.71
C ASN A 46 9.37 -13.65 1.51
N LEU A 47 9.46 -13.42 2.83
CA LEU A 47 10.42 -14.13 3.69
C LEU A 47 10.13 -15.64 3.75
N VAL A 48 8.85 -16.03 3.83
CA VAL A 48 8.44 -17.45 3.78
C VAL A 48 8.78 -18.05 2.42
N LEU A 49 8.48 -17.36 1.31
CA LEU A 49 8.83 -17.80 -0.03
C LEU A 49 10.35 -17.96 -0.21
N LEU A 50 11.15 -17.05 0.35
CA LEU A 50 12.61 -17.13 0.34
C LEU A 50 13.10 -18.38 1.08
N GLY A 51 12.60 -18.64 2.29
CA GLY A 51 12.95 -19.83 3.06
C GLY A 51 12.53 -21.13 2.37
N LEU A 52 11.31 -21.17 1.82
CA LEU A 52 10.81 -22.31 1.05
C LEU A 52 11.68 -22.59 -0.17
N SER A 53 12.08 -21.54 -0.88
CA SER A 53 12.92 -21.63 -2.08
C SER A 53 14.32 -22.13 -1.78
N ALA A 54 14.90 -21.71 -0.66
CA ALA A 54 16.18 -22.19 -0.18
C ALA A 54 16.13 -23.70 0.12
N ALA A 55 15.06 -24.19 0.74
CA ALA A 55 14.87 -25.60 1.05
C ALA A 55 14.62 -26.48 -0.21
N LYS A 56 13.94 -25.93 -1.21
CA LYS A 56 13.56 -26.66 -2.44
C LYS A 56 14.50 -26.43 -3.62
N GLY A 57 15.53 -25.58 -3.50
CA GLY A 57 16.43 -25.24 -4.59
C GLY A 57 15.77 -24.44 -5.73
N THR A 58 14.67 -23.72 -5.49
CA THR A 58 13.96 -22.94 -6.50
C THR A 58 14.52 -21.52 -6.59
N GLY A 59 15.69 -21.35 -7.23
CA GLY A 59 16.41 -20.08 -7.28
C GLY A 59 15.63 -18.91 -7.85
N ALA A 60 14.69 -19.14 -8.78
CA ALA A 60 13.88 -18.08 -9.38
C ALA A 60 12.95 -17.40 -8.37
N ILE A 61 12.25 -18.18 -7.53
CA ILE A 61 11.37 -17.63 -6.49
C ILE A 61 12.18 -16.90 -5.42
N ALA A 62 13.36 -17.45 -5.07
CA ALA A 62 14.28 -16.80 -4.13
C ALA A 62 14.73 -15.42 -4.65
N ALA A 63 15.16 -15.36 -5.93
CA ALA A 63 15.58 -14.12 -6.56
C ALA A 63 14.44 -13.08 -6.60
N ASN A 64 13.23 -13.47 -7.01
CA ASN A 64 12.08 -12.58 -7.08
C ASN A 64 11.68 -12.07 -5.68
N SER A 65 11.64 -12.96 -4.67
CA SER A 65 11.38 -12.57 -3.29
C SER A 65 12.45 -11.61 -2.76
N GLY A 66 13.72 -11.84 -3.07
CA GLY A 66 14.83 -10.96 -2.73
C GLY A 66 14.71 -9.58 -3.39
N ILE A 67 14.34 -9.52 -4.68
CA ILE A 67 14.11 -8.28 -5.41
C ILE A 67 12.96 -7.48 -4.79
N ALA A 68 11.83 -8.13 -4.48
CA ALA A 68 10.69 -7.49 -3.85
C ALA A 68 11.05 -6.94 -2.45
N LEU A 69 11.75 -7.74 -1.64
CA LEU A 69 12.25 -7.33 -0.32
C LEU A 69 13.21 -6.14 -0.41
N GLY A 70 14.19 -6.21 -1.32
CA GLY A 70 15.15 -5.13 -1.54
C GLY A 70 14.49 -3.85 -2.03
N GLY A 71 13.56 -3.95 -2.97
CA GLY A 71 12.76 -2.83 -3.46
C GLY A 71 11.95 -2.19 -2.34
N TYR A 72 11.22 -2.98 -1.56
CA TYR A 72 10.45 -2.48 -0.43
C TYR A 72 11.34 -1.79 0.63
N ALA A 73 12.46 -2.41 0.98
CA ALA A 73 13.41 -1.82 1.91
C ALA A 73 13.95 -0.47 1.40
N ALA A 74 14.34 -0.40 0.11
CA ALA A 74 14.77 0.85 -0.52
C ALA A 74 13.67 1.93 -0.47
N GLY A 75 12.41 1.55 -0.75
CA GLY A 75 11.26 2.44 -0.64
C GLY A 75 11.04 2.97 0.78
N VAL A 76 11.12 2.11 1.79
CA VAL A 76 11.03 2.54 3.20
C VAL A 76 12.18 3.47 3.58
N LEU A 77 13.42 3.13 3.21
CA LEU A 77 14.60 3.93 3.53
C LEU A 77 14.55 5.31 2.86
N ALA A 78 14.07 5.39 1.62
CA ALA A 78 13.88 6.66 0.91
C ALA A 78 12.68 7.45 1.45
N GLY A 79 11.58 6.77 1.77
CA GLY A 79 10.34 7.40 2.23
C GLY A 79 10.39 7.89 3.67
N ALA A 80 11.09 7.17 4.55
CA ALA A 80 11.15 7.51 5.97
C ALA A 80 11.68 8.92 6.25
N PRO A 81 12.78 9.41 5.65
CA PRO A 81 13.23 10.78 5.84
C PRO A 81 12.27 11.82 5.20
N ILE A 82 11.64 11.49 4.06
CA ILE A 82 10.65 12.37 3.41
C ILE A 82 9.43 12.54 4.31
N ALA A 83 8.90 11.46 4.85
CA ALA A 83 7.74 11.46 5.72
C ALA A 83 8.03 11.98 7.13
N ARG A 84 9.31 12.16 7.51
CA ARG A 84 9.74 12.62 8.83
C ARG A 84 9.36 14.08 9.03
N GLU A 85 8.52 14.35 10.02
CA GLU A 85 8.26 15.70 10.50
C GLU A 85 9.35 16.06 11.52
N HIS A 86 9.96 17.26 11.41
CA HIS A 86 10.70 17.83 12.53
C HIS A 86 9.69 18.02 13.66
N GLU A 87 9.98 17.49 14.83
CA GLU A 87 9.12 17.56 16.01
C GLU A 87 8.69 19.02 16.28
N GLN A 88 7.60 19.44 15.70
CA GLN A 88 6.85 20.59 16.21
C GLN A 88 5.97 20.04 17.32
N ARG A 89 6.50 20.06 18.53
CA ARG A 89 5.72 19.88 19.77
C ARG A 89 4.74 21.05 19.91
N GLY A 90 3.53 20.87 19.39
CA GLY A 90 2.43 21.82 19.56
C GLY A 90 1.10 21.08 19.56
N PRO A 91 0.04 21.60 20.24
CA PRO A 91 -1.25 20.93 20.38
C PRO A 91 -2.07 20.78 19.09
N ALA A 92 -1.56 21.19 17.94
CA ALA A 92 -2.19 21.08 16.63
C ALA A 92 -1.42 20.12 15.71
N ALA A 93 -1.22 18.86 16.12
CA ALA A 93 -0.73 17.85 15.20
C ALA A 93 -1.72 17.70 14.04
N SER A 94 -1.30 18.08 12.82
CA SER A 94 -2.10 17.94 11.61
C SER A 94 -2.49 16.48 11.42
N LEU A 95 -3.80 16.20 11.25
CA LEU A 95 -4.31 14.85 10.97
C LEU A 95 -3.75 14.26 9.68
N TRP A 96 -3.24 15.13 8.78
CA TRP A 96 -2.58 14.74 7.54
C TRP A 96 -1.38 15.66 7.26
N PRO A 97 -0.16 15.27 7.68
CA PRO A 97 1.04 16.05 7.45
C PRO A 97 1.36 16.25 5.96
N VAL A 98 1.88 17.44 5.60
CA VAL A 98 2.33 17.75 4.21
C VAL A 98 3.35 16.73 3.70
N ARG A 99 4.24 16.27 4.58
CA ARG A 99 5.29 15.32 4.24
C ARG A 99 4.76 13.93 3.87
N VAL A 100 3.60 13.53 4.40
CA VAL A 100 2.91 12.30 3.97
C VAL A 100 2.49 12.44 2.51
N THR A 101 1.88 13.57 2.13
CA THR A 101 1.51 13.82 0.72
C THR A 101 2.74 13.88 -0.17
N ALA A 102 3.85 14.49 0.26
CA ALA A 102 5.10 14.52 -0.50
C ALA A 102 5.63 13.10 -0.74
N CYS A 103 5.62 12.24 0.27
CA CYS A 103 6.01 10.84 0.12
C CYS A 103 5.10 10.07 -0.85
N LEU A 104 3.77 10.28 -0.76
CA LEU A 104 2.81 9.68 -1.69
C LEU A 104 2.97 10.21 -3.12
N THR A 105 3.43 11.44 -3.30
CA THR A 105 3.74 11.98 -4.64
C THR A 105 4.95 11.28 -5.26
N VAL A 106 5.99 10.98 -4.46
CA VAL A 106 7.12 10.16 -4.92
C VAL A 106 6.67 8.74 -5.25
N GLU A 107 5.83 8.14 -4.42
CA GLU A 107 5.20 6.84 -4.70
C GLU A 107 4.45 6.86 -6.03
N LEU A 108 3.61 7.89 -6.27
CA LEU A 108 2.87 8.05 -7.52
C LEU A 108 3.80 8.10 -8.73
N ALA A 109 4.94 8.81 -8.64
CA ALA A 109 5.94 8.84 -9.71
C ALA A 109 6.55 7.45 -9.97
N VAL A 110 6.84 6.69 -8.93
CA VAL A 110 7.35 5.31 -9.07
C VAL A 110 6.28 4.39 -9.67
N LEU A 111 5.01 4.51 -9.26
CA LEU A 111 3.91 3.77 -9.85
C LEU A 111 3.65 4.17 -11.31
N ALA A 112 3.82 5.43 -11.67
CA ALA A 112 3.73 5.88 -13.07
C ALA A 112 4.86 5.26 -13.91
N ALA A 113 6.09 5.20 -13.38
CA ALA A 113 7.20 4.52 -14.04
C ALA A 113 7.00 2.99 -14.12
N PHE A 114 6.35 2.38 -13.15
CA PHE A 114 5.89 0.98 -13.22
C PHE A 114 4.86 0.82 -14.34
N SER A 115 3.84 1.65 -14.36
CA SER A 115 2.75 1.63 -15.33
C SER A 115 3.26 1.80 -16.77
N ALA A 116 4.18 2.74 -16.99
CA ALA A 116 4.80 2.91 -18.31
C ALA A 116 5.56 1.64 -18.75
N GLY A 117 6.32 1.01 -17.85
CA GLY A 117 6.99 -0.26 -18.14
C GLY A 117 6.01 -1.41 -18.39
N TRP A 118 4.89 -1.43 -17.67
CA TRP A 118 3.82 -2.40 -17.89
C TRP A 118 3.19 -2.26 -19.29
N GLU A 119 2.86 -1.02 -19.70
CA GLU A 119 2.32 -0.72 -21.02
C GLU A 119 3.30 -1.08 -22.15
N VAL A 120 4.58 -0.70 -22.02
CA VAL A 120 5.62 -1.01 -23.01
C VAL A 120 5.76 -2.52 -23.24
N THR A 121 5.50 -3.34 -22.21
CA THR A 121 5.55 -4.82 -22.30
C THR A 121 4.21 -5.44 -22.71
N GLY A 122 3.19 -4.63 -22.98
CA GLY A 122 1.83 -5.09 -23.29
C GLY A 122 1.21 -5.92 -22.16
N GLY A 123 1.56 -5.64 -20.90
CA GLY A 123 1.08 -6.39 -19.73
C GLY A 123 1.74 -7.77 -19.54
N ARG A 124 2.78 -8.09 -20.32
CA ARG A 124 3.48 -9.40 -20.28
C ARG A 124 4.99 -9.25 -20.10
N PRO A 125 5.43 -8.67 -18.98
CA PRO A 125 6.86 -8.44 -18.74
C PRO A 125 7.62 -9.77 -18.59
N ALA A 126 8.81 -9.82 -19.22
CA ALA A 126 9.69 -10.97 -19.19
C ALA A 126 11.13 -10.56 -18.86
N GLY A 127 11.95 -11.52 -18.48
CA GLY A 127 13.39 -11.32 -18.23
C GLY A 127 13.69 -10.18 -17.27
N ALA A 128 14.64 -9.31 -17.63
CA ALA A 128 15.05 -8.17 -16.81
C ALA A 128 13.91 -7.15 -16.60
N GLY A 129 13.04 -6.94 -17.60
CA GLY A 129 11.88 -6.05 -17.50
C GLY A 129 10.96 -6.45 -16.34
N ARG A 130 10.67 -7.73 -16.18
CA ARG A 130 9.87 -8.28 -15.08
C ARG A 130 10.51 -7.97 -13.72
N MET A 131 11.81 -8.16 -13.59
CA MET A 131 12.55 -7.90 -12.34
C MET A 131 12.55 -6.41 -11.99
N ILE A 132 12.71 -5.54 -13.00
CA ILE A 132 12.65 -4.08 -12.82
C ILE A 132 11.25 -3.65 -12.36
N LEU A 133 10.20 -4.19 -12.94
CA LEU A 133 8.82 -3.87 -12.52
C LEU A 133 8.55 -4.37 -11.09
N LEU A 134 8.98 -5.57 -10.75
CA LEU A 134 8.86 -6.09 -9.40
C LEU A 134 9.59 -5.21 -8.36
N ALA A 135 10.83 -4.79 -8.67
CA ALA A 135 11.58 -3.87 -7.82
C ALA A 135 10.85 -2.52 -7.66
N ARG A 136 10.32 -1.94 -8.75
CA ARG A 136 9.54 -0.69 -8.71
C ARG A 136 8.28 -0.83 -7.86
N ALA A 137 7.54 -1.92 -8.01
CA ALA A 137 6.36 -2.19 -7.18
C ALA A 137 6.75 -2.27 -5.69
N GLY A 138 7.83 -2.98 -5.37
CA GLY A 138 8.38 -3.03 -4.00
C GLY A 138 8.73 -1.63 -3.48
N VAL A 139 9.46 -0.81 -4.26
CA VAL A 139 9.81 0.57 -3.88
C VAL A 139 8.56 1.41 -3.62
N ALA A 140 7.55 1.35 -4.50
CA ALA A 140 6.31 2.09 -4.33
C ALA A 140 5.60 1.69 -3.02
N MET A 141 5.45 0.41 -2.75
CA MET A 141 4.81 -0.08 -1.52
C MET A 141 5.63 0.24 -0.26
N GLY A 142 6.96 0.28 -0.37
CA GLY A 142 7.84 0.75 0.70
C GLY A 142 7.65 2.23 1.03
N LEU A 143 7.54 3.09 0.00
CA LEU A 143 7.22 4.52 0.14
C LEU A 143 5.86 4.72 0.79
N GLN A 144 4.83 4.02 0.32
CA GLN A 144 3.49 4.05 0.89
C GLN A 144 3.50 3.66 2.37
N SER A 145 4.21 2.59 2.71
CA SER A 145 4.32 2.12 4.08
C SER A 145 5.01 3.15 4.98
N ALA A 146 6.06 3.82 4.51
CA ALA A 146 6.73 4.90 5.24
C ALA A 146 5.81 6.11 5.46
N ALA A 147 5.01 6.48 4.46
CA ALA A 147 4.03 7.56 4.54
C ALA A 147 2.92 7.25 5.54
N VAL A 148 2.27 6.09 5.38
CA VAL A 148 1.10 5.67 6.16
C VAL A 148 1.46 5.43 7.64
N ARG A 149 2.66 4.95 7.92
CA ARG A 149 3.17 4.77 9.30
C ARG A 149 3.11 6.07 10.11
N ARG A 150 3.19 7.24 9.49
CA ARG A 150 3.07 8.54 10.16
C ARG A 150 1.65 8.92 10.56
N LEU A 151 0.67 8.34 9.91
CA LEU A 151 -0.75 8.58 10.19
C LEU A 151 -1.31 7.69 11.32
N GLY A 152 -0.46 6.88 11.94
CA GLY A 152 -0.82 5.90 12.95
C GLY A 152 -0.67 4.47 12.39
N GLN A 153 -0.74 3.50 13.24
CA GLN A 153 -0.39 2.09 13.06
C GLN A 153 -1.03 1.39 11.83
N PHE A 154 -0.46 1.55 10.65
CA PHE A 154 -0.90 0.88 9.41
C PHE A 154 0.31 0.24 8.70
N SER A 155 0.57 -1.02 9.00
CA SER A 155 1.53 -1.87 8.31
C SER A 155 0.80 -3.18 7.97
N THR A 156 1.30 -3.99 7.02
CA THR A 156 0.76 -5.33 6.71
C THR A 156 0.74 -6.26 7.94
N THR A 157 1.68 -6.09 8.88
CA THR A 157 1.64 -6.73 10.21
C THR A 157 0.39 -6.31 10.99
N TYR A 158 -0.11 -5.11 10.73
CA TYR A 158 -1.31 -4.56 11.33
C TYR A 158 -2.59 -5.19 10.77
N LEU A 159 -2.61 -5.63 9.51
CA LEU A 159 -3.77 -6.31 8.91
C LEU A 159 -4.06 -7.62 9.62
N THR A 160 -3.04 -8.40 9.96
CA THR A 160 -3.20 -9.65 10.72
C THR A 160 -3.68 -9.35 12.15
N SER A 161 -3.09 -8.37 12.84
CA SER A 161 -3.53 -7.98 14.17
C SER A 161 -4.93 -7.34 14.15
N THR A 162 -5.27 -6.62 13.09
CA THR A 162 -6.62 -6.07 12.85
C THR A 162 -7.64 -7.18 12.72
N LEU A 163 -7.37 -8.18 11.90
CA LEU A 163 -8.26 -9.35 11.75
C LEU A 163 -8.42 -10.09 13.08
N THR A 164 -7.30 -10.35 13.78
CA THR A 164 -7.33 -10.99 15.10
C THR A 164 -8.16 -10.17 16.09
N GLY A 165 -8.01 -8.87 16.13
CA GLY A 165 -8.78 -7.98 17.00
C GLY A 165 -10.27 -7.97 16.67
N VAL A 166 -10.64 -8.00 15.40
CA VAL A 166 -12.04 -8.12 14.94
C VAL A 166 -12.63 -9.44 15.41
N LEU A 167 -11.94 -10.56 15.14
CA LEU A 167 -12.42 -11.89 15.53
C LEU A 167 -12.53 -12.06 17.05
N ALA A 168 -11.51 -11.61 17.81
CA ALA A 168 -11.55 -11.61 19.26
C ALA A 168 -12.71 -10.77 19.81
N GLY A 169 -12.97 -9.60 19.22
CA GLY A 169 -14.09 -8.74 19.58
C GLY A 169 -15.47 -9.39 19.36
N LEU A 170 -15.61 -10.21 18.33
CA LEU A 170 -16.85 -10.98 18.09
C LEU A 170 -17.13 -12.00 19.20
N VAL A 171 -16.07 -12.63 19.72
CA VAL A 171 -16.20 -13.65 20.79
C VAL A 171 -16.40 -12.99 22.16
N THR A 172 -15.70 -11.90 22.43
CA THR A 172 -15.74 -11.24 23.75
C THR A 172 -16.88 -10.24 23.90
N GLY A 173 -17.67 -9.98 22.84
CA GLY A 173 -18.69 -8.94 22.81
C GLY A 173 -18.13 -7.51 22.87
N ALA A 174 -16.82 -7.35 22.92
CA ALA A 174 -16.16 -6.06 22.89
C ALA A 174 -16.23 -5.50 21.46
N ARG A 175 -16.75 -4.28 21.30
CA ARG A 175 -16.70 -3.57 20.03
C ARG A 175 -15.38 -2.81 19.95
N PRO A 176 -14.36 -3.30 19.18
CA PRO A 176 -13.11 -2.57 19.04
C PRO A 176 -13.37 -1.18 18.46
N GLY A 177 -12.81 -0.14 19.07
CA GLY A 177 -12.86 1.21 18.49
C GLY A 177 -12.29 1.17 17.06
N GLY A 178 -13.07 1.66 16.07
CA GLY A 178 -12.64 1.66 14.67
C GLY A 178 -12.93 0.37 13.89
N LEU A 179 -13.84 -0.49 14.35
CA LEU A 179 -14.24 -1.73 13.68
C LEU A 179 -14.57 -1.51 12.18
N GLY A 180 -15.34 -0.46 11.85
CA GLY A 180 -15.69 -0.14 10.46
C GLY A 180 -14.46 0.16 9.59
N ARG A 181 -13.46 0.86 10.13
CA ARG A 181 -12.19 1.11 9.44
C ARG A 181 -11.42 -0.20 9.23
N SER A 182 -11.33 -1.03 10.26
CA SER A 182 -10.63 -2.31 10.20
C SER A 182 -11.22 -3.23 9.12
N LEU A 183 -12.54 -3.36 9.10
CA LEU A 183 -13.26 -4.11 8.06
C LEU A 183 -13.09 -3.47 6.69
N GLY A 184 -13.13 -2.14 6.60
CA GLY A 184 -12.91 -1.41 5.36
C GLY A 184 -11.53 -1.67 4.75
N VAL A 185 -10.47 -1.67 5.55
CA VAL A 185 -9.10 -1.98 5.10
C VAL A 185 -8.97 -3.43 4.64
N LEU A 186 -9.52 -4.39 5.39
CA LEU A 186 -9.50 -5.81 5.00
C LEU A 186 -10.30 -6.06 3.70
N ALA A 187 -11.45 -5.43 3.56
CA ALA A 187 -12.26 -5.52 2.34
C ALA A 187 -11.56 -4.84 1.15
N ALA A 188 -10.92 -3.68 1.36
CA ALA A 188 -10.23 -2.93 0.32
C ALA A 188 -9.02 -3.68 -0.25
N ILE A 189 -8.21 -4.34 0.60
CA ILE A 189 -7.07 -5.12 0.10
C ILE A 189 -7.56 -6.32 -0.73
N ALA A 190 -8.59 -7.03 -0.27
CA ALA A 190 -9.16 -8.16 -0.99
C ALA A 190 -9.81 -7.72 -2.32
N ALA A 191 -10.56 -6.62 -2.31
CA ALA A 191 -11.18 -6.06 -3.51
C ALA A 191 -10.12 -5.55 -4.50
N GLY A 192 -9.09 -4.87 -4.01
CA GLY A 192 -7.96 -4.41 -4.82
C GLY A 192 -7.20 -5.57 -5.46
N ALA A 193 -6.95 -6.64 -4.72
CA ALA A 193 -6.31 -7.85 -5.21
C ALA A 193 -7.17 -8.55 -6.28
N ALA A 194 -8.47 -8.71 -6.02
CA ALA A 194 -9.40 -9.31 -6.98
C ALA A 194 -9.50 -8.48 -8.27
N ALA A 195 -9.65 -7.15 -8.15
CA ALA A 195 -9.68 -6.25 -9.30
C ALA A 195 -8.36 -6.27 -10.07
N GLY A 196 -7.22 -6.24 -9.38
CA GLY A 196 -5.89 -6.34 -9.98
C GLY A 196 -5.69 -7.65 -10.73
N ALA A 197 -6.10 -8.78 -10.17
CA ALA A 197 -6.03 -10.08 -10.81
C ALA A 197 -6.87 -10.11 -12.09
N VAL A 198 -8.15 -9.72 -12.02
CA VAL A 198 -9.04 -9.74 -13.17
C VAL A 198 -8.57 -8.79 -14.26
N ILE A 199 -8.24 -7.54 -13.91
CA ILE A 199 -7.84 -6.51 -14.88
C ILE A 199 -6.53 -6.85 -15.54
N SER A 200 -5.54 -7.38 -14.80
CA SER A 200 -4.25 -7.76 -15.37
C SER A 200 -4.34 -8.88 -16.40
N ASP A 201 -5.35 -9.75 -16.30
CA ASP A 201 -5.59 -10.84 -17.25
C ASP A 201 -6.49 -10.42 -18.42
N VAL A 202 -7.60 -9.73 -18.14
CA VAL A 202 -8.66 -9.45 -19.13
C VAL A 202 -8.40 -8.15 -19.89
N ALA A 203 -7.89 -7.13 -19.21
CA ALA A 203 -7.70 -5.78 -19.78
C ALA A 203 -6.41 -5.13 -19.22
N PRO A 204 -5.22 -5.68 -19.50
CA PRO A 204 -3.96 -5.25 -18.88
C PRO A 204 -3.65 -3.76 -19.07
N ALA A 205 -4.13 -3.14 -20.16
CA ALA A 205 -4.02 -1.70 -20.39
C ALA A 205 -4.79 -0.82 -19.38
N LEU A 206 -5.73 -1.39 -18.62
CA LEU A 206 -6.45 -0.66 -17.57
C LEU A 206 -5.79 -0.77 -16.18
N LEU A 207 -4.78 -1.64 -16.03
CA LEU A 207 -4.08 -1.82 -14.76
C LEU A 207 -3.46 -0.51 -14.21
N PRO A 208 -2.81 0.34 -15.05
CA PRO A 208 -2.32 1.64 -14.61
C PRO A 208 -3.38 2.53 -13.96
N LEU A 209 -4.60 2.53 -14.48
CA LEU A 209 -5.69 3.32 -13.89
C LEU A 209 -6.01 2.83 -12.48
N LEU A 210 -6.07 1.52 -12.26
CA LEU A 210 -6.36 0.95 -10.95
C LEU A 210 -5.24 1.23 -9.93
N LEU A 211 -3.98 1.29 -10.37
CA LEU A 211 -2.84 1.60 -9.51
C LEU A 211 -2.73 3.10 -9.20
N LEU A 212 -2.91 3.97 -10.21
CA LEU A 212 -2.63 5.40 -10.08
C LEU A 212 -3.81 6.19 -9.52
N THR A 213 -5.06 5.83 -9.89
CA THR A 213 -6.25 6.61 -9.49
C THR A 213 -6.43 6.72 -7.98
N PRO A 214 -6.32 5.64 -7.17
CA PRO A 214 -6.51 5.75 -5.72
C PRO A 214 -5.46 6.66 -5.07
N VAL A 215 -4.18 6.54 -5.46
CA VAL A 215 -3.10 7.38 -4.91
C VAL A 215 -3.30 8.85 -5.30
N THR A 216 -3.64 9.12 -6.56
CA THR A 216 -3.94 10.47 -7.06
C THR A 216 -5.12 11.08 -6.30
N ALA A 217 -6.21 10.31 -6.11
CA ALA A 217 -7.38 10.75 -5.36
C ALA A 217 -7.04 11.09 -3.90
N VAL A 218 -6.19 10.27 -3.26
CA VAL A 218 -5.73 10.53 -1.89
C VAL A 218 -4.87 11.78 -1.80
N ILE A 219 -3.95 11.98 -2.74
CA ILE A 219 -3.13 13.20 -2.82
C ILE A 219 -4.05 14.43 -2.98
N ALA A 220 -4.99 14.40 -3.92
CA ALA A 220 -5.93 15.51 -4.13
C ALA A 220 -6.79 15.78 -2.89
N ALA A 221 -7.39 14.76 -2.28
CA ALA A 221 -8.20 14.89 -1.08
C ALA A 221 -7.42 15.36 0.15
N SER A 222 -6.11 15.08 0.21
CA SER A 222 -5.25 15.53 1.29
C SER A 222 -5.13 17.07 1.37
N TRP A 223 -5.28 17.77 0.25
CA TRP A 223 -5.32 19.23 0.20
C TRP A 223 -6.59 19.77 0.88
N VAL A 224 -7.73 19.14 0.63
CA VAL A 224 -9.01 19.48 1.29
C VAL A 224 -8.92 19.33 2.80
N LEU A 225 -8.28 18.23 3.27
CA LEU A 225 -8.07 18.02 4.72
C LEU A 225 -7.23 19.12 5.37
N ARG A 226 -6.29 19.71 4.64
CA ARG A 226 -5.46 20.81 5.15
C ARG A 226 -6.23 22.12 5.25
N ASP A 227 -7.03 22.44 4.24
CA ASP A 227 -7.80 23.69 4.22
C ASP A 227 -8.86 23.71 5.32
N MET A 228 -9.46 22.56 5.65
CA MET A 228 -10.34 22.43 6.81
C MET A 228 -9.63 22.61 8.17
N GLY A 229 -8.30 22.71 8.19
CA GLY A 229 -7.45 22.84 9.38
C GLY A 229 -6.94 24.23 9.65
N ARG A 230 -7.12 25.13 8.71
CA ARG A 230 -6.81 26.56 8.85
C ARG A 230 -8.03 27.32 9.31
#